data_45803d883f87da3502eaf1506d7d9ff6
#
_entry.id   45803d883f87da3502eaf1506d7d9ff6
#
_cell.length_a   1.000
_cell.length_b   1.000
_cell.length_c   1.000
_cell.angle_alpha   90.00
_cell.angle_beta   90.00
_cell.angle_gamma   90.00
#
_symmetry.space_group_name_H-M   'P 1'
#
loop_
_entity.id
_entity.type
_entity.pdbx_description
1 polymer ?
#
loop_
_entity_poly.entity_id
_entity_poly.type
_entity_poly.pdbx_seq_one_letter_code
_entity_poly.pdbx_strand_id
1 'polypeptide(L)'
;MKQILYVLLDNYADHEMAFLSQPINSNEFCMREQPKYENKVVAPTLDPVKSVGGLRVSPDYSFETMPKDCAALVLIGGFGWMNPVAEKLVPIVADAIKRGVIVGAICNAASWMAKQGFLNDVRHTGNGLDQLKQWGGANYTNEAGYVCEQAVCDRNIVTANGSAHLEFACKMMELLQNDTPEWIARFQYFYKVGLAKLSLPQPRFKFNTVGLFTTNNKTTVDFYTNALGFTTSWDGEQPNVEMFLGDNRIILFPRSDFEAMTGHKFQYPEGINGTVELSLDVASFAEVDKEYENALRHGAKSVLPPTTEPWGQRTCYVADPDGNLIEIGSFVE
;
A
#
# COMPACT_ATOMS: atom_id res chain seq x y z
N MET A 1 -9.35 32.93 4.79
CA MET A 1 -8.81 31.65 4.28
C MET A 1 -9.97 30.74 3.90
N LYS A 2 -9.81 29.88 2.87
CA LYS A 2 -10.79 28.82 2.62
C LYS A 2 -10.67 27.74 3.72
N GLN A 3 -11.81 27.14 4.06
CA GLN A 3 -11.88 26.16 5.12
C GLN A 3 -11.78 24.74 4.59
N ILE A 4 -11.17 23.86 5.38
CA ILE A 4 -11.25 22.41 5.23
C ILE A 4 -12.16 21.89 6.35
N LEU A 5 -13.24 21.23 5.96
CA LEU A 5 -14.29 20.78 6.85
C LEU A 5 -14.08 19.29 7.17
N TYR A 6 -13.72 18.97 8.40
CA TYR A 6 -13.57 17.59 8.90
C TYR A 6 -14.91 17.13 9.48
N VAL A 7 -15.54 16.17 8.84
CA VAL A 7 -16.78 15.58 9.30
C VAL A 7 -16.47 14.47 10.30
N LEU A 8 -16.92 14.66 11.52
CA LEU A 8 -16.78 13.70 12.62
C LEU A 8 -18.14 13.18 13.06
N LEU A 9 -18.27 11.86 13.12
CA LEU A 9 -19.39 11.17 13.75
C LEU A 9 -18.92 10.55 15.07
N ASP A 10 -19.83 10.26 15.99
CA ASP A 10 -19.46 9.54 17.21
C ASP A 10 -18.71 8.24 16.88
N ASN A 11 -17.70 7.94 17.68
CA ASN A 11 -16.73 6.88 17.45
C ASN A 11 -15.90 7.08 16.17
N TYR A 12 -15.52 8.33 15.86
CA TYR A 12 -14.54 8.61 14.80
C TYR A 12 -13.15 8.10 15.20
N ALA A 13 -12.30 7.79 14.20
CA ALA A 13 -10.93 7.32 14.41
C ALA A 13 -9.96 8.50 14.56
N ASP A 14 -9.35 8.64 15.74
CA ASP A 14 -8.51 9.79 16.11
C ASP A 14 -7.32 10.01 15.16
N HIS A 15 -6.63 8.93 14.80
CA HIS A 15 -5.39 8.98 14.01
C HIS A 15 -5.62 9.38 12.55
N GLU A 16 -6.80 9.17 12.01
CA GLU A 16 -7.10 9.40 10.60
C GLU A 16 -7.15 10.89 10.23
N MET A 17 -7.42 11.75 11.20
CA MET A 17 -7.47 13.20 11.01
C MET A 17 -6.10 13.88 11.22
N ALA A 18 -5.30 13.36 12.16
CA ALA A 18 -4.14 14.06 12.70
C ALA A 18 -3.07 14.39 11.65
N PHE A 19 -2.75 13.44 10.75
CA PHE A 19 -1.72 13.62 9.72
C PHE A 19 -2.07 14.65 8.65
N LEU A 20 -3.36 14.92 8.42
CA LEU A 20 -3.79 15.98 7.52
C LEU A 20 -3.95 17.32 8.25
N SER A 21 -4.55 17.31 9.44
CA SER A 21 -4.89 18.55 10.12
C SER A 21 -3.66 19.36 10.56
N GLN A 22 -2.59 18.69 10.97
CA GLN A 22 -1.34 19.36 11.41
C GLN A 22 -0.69 20.18 10.26
N PRO A 23 -0.31 19.60 9.11
CA PRO A 23 0.35 20.35 8.05
C PRO A 23 -0.55 21.39 7.37
N ILE A 24 -1.87 21.28 7.52
CA ILE A 24 -2.80 22.28 7.04
C ILE A 24 -2.76 23.54 7.91
N ASN A 25 -2.73 23.38 9.23
CA ASN A 25 -2.92 24.47 10.19
C ASN A 25 -1.61 25.01 10.75
N SER A 26 -0.50 24.26 10.69
CA SER A 26 0.77 24.65 11.28
C SER A 26 1.79 25.09 10.24
N ASN A 27 2.34 26.29 10.42
CA ASN A 27 3.45 26.79 9.61
C ASN A 27 4.78 26.06 9.91
N GLU A 28 4.91 25.45 11.08
CA GLU A 28 6.12 24.73 11.49
C GLU A 28 6.34 23.45 10.69
N PHE A 29 5.26 22.87 10.14
CA PHE A 29 5.30 21.67 9.31
C PHE A 29 5.31 21.96 7.80
N CYS A 30 5.36 23.21 7.37
CA CYS A 30 5.36 23.58 5.96
C CYS A 30 6.35 24.71 5.69
N MET A 31 6.84 24.80 4.46
CA MET A 31 7.80 25.82 4.02
C MET A 31 7.11 27.17 3.71
N ARG A 32 6.01 27.50 4.40
CA ARG A 32 5.20 28.67 4.15
C ARG A 32 5.19 29.62 5.34
N GLU A 33 5.10 30.89 5.04
CA GLU A 33 4.98 31.92 6.08
C GLU A 33 3.57 31.97 6.70
N GLN A 34 2.54 31.58 5.96
CA GLN A 34 1.14 31.60 6.40
C GLN A 34 0.39 30.34 5.92
N PRO A 35 -0.56 29.81 6.72
CA PRO A 35 -1.44 28.71 6.29
C PRO A 35 -2.29 29.16 5.09
N LYS A 36 -2.52 28.24 4.12
CA LYS A 36 -3.45 28.48 3.00
C LYS A 36 -4.90 28.26 3.40
N TYR A 37 -5.12 27.37 4.33
CA TYR A 37 -6.43 26.86 4.74
C TYR A 37 -6.60 26.91 6.25
N GLU A 38 -7.84 26.86 6.70
CA GLU A 38 -8.22 26.79 8.11
C GLU A 38 -9.01 25.49 8.33
N ASN A 39 -8.60 24.71 9.35
CA ASN A 39 -9.32 23.50 9.74
C ASN A 39 -10.57 23.84 10.55
N LYS A 40 -11.69 23.20 10.22
CA LYS A 40 -12.96 23.30 10.95
C LYS A 40 -13.57 21.92 11.12
N VAL A 41 -14.16 21.68 12.26
CA VAL A 41 -14.84 20.44 12.60
C VAL A 41 -16.34 20.61 12.36
N VAL A 42 -16.92 19.61 11.70
CA VAL A 42 -18.36 19.51 11.43
C VAL A 42 -18.91 18.22 12.03
N ALA A 43 -20.03 18.31 12.72
CA ALA A 43 -20.70 17.13 13.31
C ALA A 43 -22.22 17.24 13.14
N PRO A 44 -23.01 16.20 13.51
CA PRO A 44 -24.46 16.24 13.38
C PRO A 44 -25.13 17.41 14.12
N THR A 45 -24.59 17.79 15.27
CA THR A 45 -25.01 18.93 16.11
C THR A 45 -23.77 19.69 16.57
N LEU A 46 -23.94 20.73 17.39
CA LEU A 46 -22.83 21.43 18.06
C LEU A 46 -22.40 20.76 19.38
N ASP A 47 -23.04 19.66 19.76
CA ASP A 47 -22.60 18.88 20.92
C ASP A 47 -21.25 18.19 20.64
N PRO A 48 -20.39 18.05 21.66
CA PRO A 48 -19.12 17.36 21.49
C PRO A 48 -19.29 15.92 21.02
N VAL A 49 -18.56 15.55 19.94
CA VAL A 49 -18.46 14.16 19.47
C VAL A 49 -17.31 13.45 20.16
N LYS A 50 -17.47 12.16 20.40
CA LYS A 50 -16.50 11.32 21.09
C LYS A 50 -15.81 10.38 20.10
N SER A 51 -14.49 10.32 20.14
CA SER A 51 -13.70 9.38 19.32
C SER A 51 -13.72 7.95 19.86
N VAL A 52 -13.17 7.02 19.08
CA VAL A 52 -12.89 5.64 19.51
C VAL A 52 -11.92 5.63 20.69
N GLY A 53 -10.91 6.52 20.69
CA GLY A 53 -9.95 6.68 21.79
C GLY A 53 -10.52 7.38 23.03
N GLY A 54 -11.78 7.83 22.99
CA GLY A 54 -12.45 8.49 24.12
C GLY A 54 -12.26 10.00 24.18
N LEU A 55 -11.55 10.61 23.25
CA LEU A 55 -11.36 12.05 23.17
C LEU A 55 -12.64 12.75 22.72
N ARG A 56 -12.88 13.95 23.26
CA ARG A 56 -14.04 14.77 22.91
C ARG A 56 -13.62 15.99 22.12
N VAL A 57 -14.27 16.22 20.99
CA VAL A 57 -14.06 17.39 20.15
C VAL A 57 -15.37 18.17 20.03
N SER A 58 -15.29 19.48 20.28
CA SER A 58 -16.42 20.40 20.07
C SER A 58 -16.43 20.84 18.59
N PRO A 59 -17.53 20.63 17.85
CA PRO A 59 -17.63 21.06 16.46
C PRO A 59 -17.68 22.58 16.32
N ASP A 60 -17.13 23.11 15.21
CA ASP A 60 -17.31 24.50 14.80
C ASP A 60 -18.68 24.70 14.15
N TYR A 61 -19.18 23.65 13.45
CA TYR A 61 -20.44 23.68 12.71
C TYR A 61 -21.24 22.40 12.92
N SER A 62 -22.58 22.53 12.86
CA SER A 62 -23.47 21.39 12.63
C SER A 62 -23.62 21.13 11.13
N PHE A 63 -24.24 19.99 10.74
CA PHE A 63 -24.62 19.73 9.35
C PHE A 63 -25.53 20.80 8.75
N GLU A 64 -26.30 21.49 9.58
CA GLU A 64 -27.22 22.54 9.16
C GLU A 64 -26.55 23.91 9.00
N THR A 65 -25.48 24.16 9.78
CA THR A 65 -24.82 25.48 9.83
C THR A 65 -23.50 25.55 9.08
N MET A 66 -22.97 24.40 8.60
CA MET A 66 -21.69 24.37 7.88
C MET A 66 -21.75 25.18 6.58
N PRO A 67 -20.67 25.92 6.25
CA PRO A 67 -20.59 26.66 5.01
C PRO A 67 -20.51 25.73 3.79
N LYS A 68 -21.20 26.11 2.72
CA LYS A 68 -21.08 25.39 1.44
C LYS A 68 -19.77 25.70 0.72
N ASP A 69 -19.27 26.91 0.83
CA ASP A 69 -17.99 27.32 0.22
C ASP A 69 -16.82 26.91 1.10
N CYS A 70 -16.28 25.71 0.82
CA CYS A 70 -15.09 25.18 1.47
C CYS A 70 -14.09 24.67 0.42
N ALA A 71 -12.83 24.50 0.82
CA ALA A 71 -11.80 23.95 -0.04
C ALA A 71 -11.92 22.44 -0.15
N ALA A 72 -12.23 21.78 0.95
CA ALA A 72 -12.44 20.34 1.00
C ALA A 72 -13.45 19.95 2.09
N LEU A 73 -14.12 18.83 1.85
CA LEU A 73 -14.93 18.07 2.81
C LEU A 73 -14.23 16.76 3.09
N VAL A 74 -13.80 16.55 4.33
CA VAL A 74 -12.99 15.39 4.75
C VAL A 74 -13.81 14.52 5.68
N LEU A 75 -14.19 13.33 5.20
CA LEU A 75 -15.00 12.36 5.92
C LEU A 75 -14.07 11.42 6.69
N ILE A 76 -13.95 11.63 7.99
CA ILE A 76 -13.10 10.84 8.88
C ILE A 76 -13.81 9.54 9.24
N GLY A 77 -13.10 8.42 9.13
CA GLY A 77 -13.65 7.10 9.41
C GLY A 77 -13.99 6.86 10.88
N GLY A 78 -14.28 5.63 11.21
CA GLY A 78 -14.75 5.20 12.50
C GLY A 78 -16.07 4.44 12.39
N PHE A 79 -16.70 4.15 13.54
CA PHE A 79 -17.89 3.30 13.58
C PHE A 79 -19.22 4.06 13.40
N GLY A 80 -19.20 5.39 13.46
CA GLY A 80 -20.41 6.22 13.31
C GLY A 80 -21.09 6.16 11.94
N TRP A 81 -20.38 5.72 10.90
CA TRP A 81 -20.88 5.68 9.51
C TRP A 81 -21.97 4.65 9.25
N MET A 82 -22.19 3.70 10.16
CA MET A 82 -23.33 2.77 10.11
C MET A 82 -24.62 3.36 10.72
N ASN A 83 -24.52 4.45 11.46
CA ASN A 83 -25.67 5.07 12.12
C ASN A 83 -26.53 5.84 11.11
N PRO A 84 -27.86 5.90 11.30
CA PRO A 84 -28.76 6.64 10.43
C PRO A 84 -28.42 8.14 10.29
N VAL A 85 -27.72 8.72 11.26
CA VAL A 85 -27.28 10.12 11.21
C VAL A 85 -26.37 10.42 10.03
N ALA A 86 -25.58 9.43 9.57
CA ALA A 86 -24.71 9.56 8.41
C ALA A 86 -25.50 9.82 7.11
N GLU A 87 -26.73 9.37 7.02
CA GLU A 87 -27.57 9.56 5.83
C GLU A 87 -27.91 11.05 5.60
N LYS A 88 -27.85 11.89 6.64
CA LYS A 88 -28.02 13.35 6.50
C LYS A 88 -26.90 13.99 5.67
N LEU A 89 -25.75 13.32 5.53
CA LEU A 89 -24.62 13.78 4.72
C LEU A 89 -24.80 13.54 3.22
N VAL A 90 -25.73 12.66 2.82
CA VAL A 90 -25.92 12.33 1.39
C VAL A 90 -26.13 13.56 0.51
N PRO A 91 -27.08 14.47 0.78
CA PRO A 91 -27.28 15.66 -0.02
C PRO A 91 -26.08 16.64 0.06
N ILE A 92 -25.38 16.69 1.18
CA ILE A 92 -24.22 17.56 1.40
C ILE A 92 -23.03 17.11 0.53
N VAL A 93 -22.71 15.80 0.58
CA VAL A 93 -21.62 15.21 -0.20
C VAL A 93 -21.94 15.25 -1.70
N ALA A 94 -23.19 14.96 -2.09
CA ALA A 94 -23.61 15.05 -3.48
C ALA A 94 -23.46 16.48 -4.04
N ASP A 95 -23.87 17.50 -3.28
CA ASP A 95 -23.70 18.91 -3.65
C ASP A 95 -22.22 19.31 -3.73
N ALA A 96 -21.39 18.86 -2.78
CA ALA A 96 -19.96 19.10 -2.77
C ALA A 96 -19.28 18.52 -4.02
N ILE A 97 -19.54 17.25 -4.36
CA ILE A 97 -19.02 16.59 -5.56
C ILE A 97 -19.48 17.33 -6.82
N LYS A 98 -20.77 17.68 -6.92
CA LYS A 98 -21.32 18.39 -8.07
C LYS A 98 -20.66 19.77 -8.29
N ARG A 99 -20.29 20.45 -7.22
CA ARG A 99 -19.61 21.76 -7.28
C ARG A 99 -18.10 21.66 -7.50
N GLY A 100 -17.54 20.45 -7.57
CA GLY A 100 -16.11 20.23 -7.71
C GLY A 100 -15.30 20.50 -6.44
N VAL A 101 -15.94 20.50 -5.26
CA VAL A 101 -15.25 20.55 -3.96
C VAL A 101 -14.46 19.25 -3.78
N ILE A 102 -13.27 19.35 -3.24
CA ILE A 102 -12.47 18.15 -2.91
C ILE A 102 -13.16 17.38 -1.80
N VAL A 103 -13.38 16.07 -2.03
CA VAL A 103 -13.98 15.18 -1.03
C VAL A 103 -12.95 14.09 -0.69
N GLY A 104 -12.51 14.06 0.57
CA GLY A 104 -11.69 12.99 1.11
C GLY A 104 -12.53 12.04 1.96
N ALA A 105 -12.34 10.72 1.82
CA ALA A 105 -13.00 9.72 2.65
C ALA A 105 -12.03 8.59 3.02
N ILE A 106 -11.89 8.30 4.30
CA ILE A 106 -10.98 7.27 4.80
C ILE A 106 -11.73 6.21 5.59
N CYS A 107 -11.29 4.95 5.53
CA CYS A 107 -11.82 3.85 6.32
C CYS A 107 -13.31 3.60 6.04
N ASN A 108 -14.15 3.53 7.09
CA ASN A 108 -15.58 3.32 6.95
C ASN A 108 -16.33 4.46 6.24
N ALA A 109 -15.76 5.67 6.20
CA ALA A 109 -16.29 6.75 5.38
C ALA A 109 -16.21 6.41 3.88
N ALA A 110 -15.13 5.78 3.41
CA ALA A 110 -15.03 5.30 2.03
C ALA A 110 -16.07 4.19 1.75
N SER A 111 -16.30 3.29 2.70
CA SER A 111 -17.36 2.26 2.57
C SER A 111 -18.76 2.88 2.51
N TRP A 112 -18.99 3.95 3.28
CA TRP A 112 -20.24 4.71 3.20
C TRP A 112 -20.38 5.42 1.85
N MET A 113 -19.32 5.99 1.29
CA MET A 113 -19.36 6.55 -0.08
C MET A 113 -19.74 5.49 -1.12
N ALA A 114 -19.22 4.25 -1.00
CA ALA A 114 -19.63 3.14 -1.86
C ALA A 114 -21.12 2.82 -1.69
N LYS A 115 -21.62 2.79 -0.44
CA LYS A 115 -23.05 2.57 -0.12
C LYS A 115 -23.95 3.61 -0.81
N GLN A 116 -23.50 4.85 -0.91
CA GLN A 116 -24.26 5.93 -1.54
C GLN A 116 -24.04 6.03 -3.07
N GLY A 117 -23.22 5.16 -3.66
CA GLY A 117 -22.92 5.16 -5.10
C GLY A 117 -21.96 6.28 -5.54
N PHE A 118 -21.35 7.02 -4.63
CA PHE A 118 -20.43 8.13 -4.96
C PHE A 118 -19.11 7.67 -5.57
N LEU A 119 -18.80 6.37 -5.53
CA LEU A 119 -17.57 5.79 -6.10
C LEU A 119 -17.77 5.15 -7.48
N ASN A 120 -18.98 5.21 -8.04
CA ASN A 120 -19.30 4.49 -9.27
C ASN A 120 -18.61 5.04 -10.54
N ASP A 121 -18.17 6.29 -10.51
CA ASP A 121 -17.56 6.95 -11.68
C ASP A 121 -16.07 7.30 -11.49
N VAL A 122 -15.43 6.80 -10.43
CA VAL A 122 -14.03 7.13 -10.08
C VAL A 122 -13.23 5.90 -9.69
N ARG A 123 -11.92 5.95 -9.91
CA ARG A 123 -10.99 5.02 -9.29
C ARG A 123 -10.95 5.29 -7.79
N HIS A 124 -10.92 4.24 -6.98
CA HIS A 124 -11.04 4.37 -5.54
C HIS A 124 -10.43 3.18 -4.80
N THR A 125 -10.27 3.33 -3.49
CA THR A 125 -9.90 2.27 -2.56
C THR A 125 -10.72 2.37 -1.27
N GLY A 126 -10.49 1.50 -0.31
CA GLY A 126 -11.15 1.46 0.99
C GLY A 126 -10.58 0.32 1.83
N ASN A 127 -11.28 -0.11 2.87
CA ASN A 127 -10.84 -1.21 3.75
C ASN A 127 -10.81 -2.60 3.07
N GLY A 128 -11.15 -2.67 1.80
CA GLY A 128 -11.15 -3.86 0.97
C GLY A 128 -12.35 -3.90 0.04
N LEU A 129 -12.20 -4.51 -1.13
CA LEU A 129 -13.26 -4.62 -2.11
C LEU A 129 -14.52 -5.30 -1.55
N ASP A 130 -14.33 -6.37 -0.77
CA ASP A 130 -15.45 -7.12 -0.19
C ASP A 130 -16.28 -6.26 0.77
N GLN A 131 -15.62 -5.41 1.57
CA GLN A 131 -16.35 -4.48 2.45
C GLN A 131 -17.12 -3.42 1.66
N LEU A 132 -16.51 -2.87 0.59
CA LEU A 132 -17.21 -1.92 -0.29
C LEU A 132 -18.44 -2.56 -0.94
N LYS A 133 -18.33 -3.79 -1.40
CA LYS A 133 -19.46 -4.58 -1.95
C LYS A 133 -20.51 -4.87 -0.90
N GLN A 134 -20.10 -5.28 0.29
CA GLN A 134 -21.03 -5.57 1.41
C GLN A 134 -21.84 -4.34 1.81
N TRP A 135 -21.19 -3.17 1.93
CA TRP A 135 -21.86 -1.94 2.33
C TRP A 135 -22.68 -1.33 1.18
N GLY A 136 -22.13 -1.38 -0.03
CA GLY A 136 -22.73 -0.77 -1.22
C GLY A 136 -23.92 -1.54 -1.76
N GLY A 137 -23.90 -2.86 -1.66
CA GLY A 137 -24.95 -3.71 -2.22
C GLY A 137 -25.19 -3.38 -3.70
N ALA A 138 -26.46 -3.21 -4.08
CA ALA A 138 -26.83 -2.85 -5.45
C ALA A 138 -26.44 -1.42 -5.86
N ASN A 139 -26.11 -0.55 -4.92
CA ASN A 139 -25.73 0.84 -5.22
C ASN A 139 -24.27 0.96 -5.62
N TYR A 140 -23.41 -0.01 -5.29
CA TYR A 140 -21.99 -0.01 -5.68
C TYR A 140 -21.81 -0.86 -6.95
N THR A 141 -21.56 -0.22 -8.08
CA THR A 141 -21.52 -0.87 -9.40
C THR A 141 -20.15 -0.80 -10.08
N ASN A 142 -19.12 -0.21 -9.42
CA ASN A 142 -17.81 0.04 -10.02
C ASN A 142 -16.70 -0.79 -9.34
N GLU A 143 -16.83 -2.12 -9.34
CA GLU A 143 -15.76 -3.01 -8.85
C GLU A 143 -14.46 -2.86 -9.66
N ALA A 144 -14.57 -2.63 -10.96
CA ALA A 144 -13.43 -2.43 -11.85
C ALA A 144 -12.63 -1.13 -11.55
N GLY A 145 -13.25 -0.17 -10.88
CA GLY A 145 -12.60 1.06 -10.43
C GLY A 145 -11.86 0.92 -9.10
N TYR A 146 -12.01 -0.23 -8.41
CA TYR A 146 -11.27 -0.48 -7.17
C TYR A 146 -9.79 -0.73 -7.46
N VAL A 147 -8.94 -0.05 -6.67
CA VAL A 147 -7.48 -0.20 -6.73
C VAL A 147 -6.98 -0.63 -5.36
N CYS A 148 -6.20 -1.72 -5.30
CA CYS A 148 -5.62 -2.23 -4.06
C CYS A 148 -4.38 -1.42 -3.68
N GLU A 149 -4.59 -0.15 -3.30
CA GLU A 149 -3.57 0.78 -2.83
C GLU A 149 -4.00 1.40 -1.49
N GLN A 150 -3.04 1.96 -0.76
CA GLN A 150 -3.31 2.60 0.52
C GLN A 150 -4.26 3.80 0.37
N ALA A 151 -4.03 4.66 -0.61
CA ALA A 151 -4.88 5.80 -0.93
C ALA A 151 -4.92 6.06 -2.44
N VAL A 152 -6.09 6.36 -2.96
CA VAL A 152 -6.34 6.64 -4.38
C VAL A 152 -6.97 8.02 -4.52
N CYS A 153 -6.46 8.80 -5.46
CA CYS A 153 -7.04 10.06 -5.89
C CYS A 153 -7.51 9.92 -7.34
N ASP A 154 -8.77 10.25 -7.60
CA ASP A 154 -9.30 10.41 -8.94
C ASP A 154 -10.25 11.60 -8.99
N ARG A 155 -10.04 12.51 -9.97
CA ARG A 155 -10.72 13.82 -10.03
C ARG A 155 -10.56 14.55 -8.69
N ASN A 156 -11.66 14.98 -8.08
CA ASN A 156 -11.68 15.68 -6.79
C ASN A 156 -12.06 14.76 -5.61
N ILE A 157 -11.89 13.43 -5.75
CA ILE A 157 -12.19 12.44 -4.71
C ILE A 157 -10.91 11.73 -4.30
N VAL A 158 -10.64 11.71 -2.99
CA VAL A 158 -9.57 10.92 -2.39
C VAL A 158 -10.19 9.87 -1.47
N THR A 159 -9.85 8.61 -1.70
CA THR A 159 -10.26 7.51 -0.83
C THR A 159 -9.06 6.79 -0.25
N ALA A 160 -9.19 6.23 0.95
CA ALA A 160 -8.13 5.49 1.62
C ALA A 160 -8.70 4.40 2.54
N ASN A 161 -7.89 3.37 2.82
CA ASN A 161 -8.20 2.42 3.89
C ASN A 161 -7.82 2.96 5.27
N GLY A 162 -8.30 2.37 6.35
CA GLY A 162 -8.14 2.87 7.72
C GLY A 162 -6.71 2.84 8.27
N SER A 163 -5.78 2.13 7.61
CA SER A 163 -4.36 2.16 7.98
C SER A 163 -3.56 3.24 7.25
N ALA A 164 -4.17 3.88 6.26
CA ALA A 164 -3.51 4.75 5.29
C ALA A 164 -3.60 6.26 5.64
N HIS A 165 -3.61 6.60 6.92
CA HIS A 165 -3.74 7.99 7.37
C HIS A 165 -2.65 8.92 6.81
N LEU A 166 -1.42 8.42 6.60
CA LEU A 166 -0.32 9.18 6.03
C LEU A 166 -0.50 9.37 4.51
N GLU A 167 -0.79 8.30 3.77
CA GLU A 167 -1.01 8.34 2.32
C GLU A 167 -2.24 9.19 1.98
N PHE A 168 -3.30 9.06 2.77
CA PHE A 168 -4.50 9.90 2.66
C PHE A 168 -4.16 11.39 2.81
N ALA A 169 -3.41 11.73 3.86
CA ALA A 169 -2.99 13.10 4.08
C ALA A 169 -2.14 13.64 2.92
N CYS A 170 -1.19 12.85 2.41
CA CYS A 170 -0.36 13.25 1.26
C CYS A 170 -1.21 13.49 0.01
N LYS A 171 -2.13 12.59 -0.35
CA LYS A 171 -3.03 12.75 -1.50
C LYS A 171 -3.94 13.95 -1.37
N MET A 172 -4.46 14.22 -0.18
CA MET A 172 -5.25 15.43 0.10
C MET A 172 -4.40 16.69 -0.05
N MET A 173 -3.17 16.72 0.48
CA MET A 173 -2.27 17.87 0.36
C MET A 173 -1.87 18.15 -1.09
N GLU A 174 -1.60 17.08 -1.88
CA GLU A 174 -1.32 17.19 -3.32
C GLU A 174 -2.48 17.85 -4.05
N LEU A 175 -3.70 17.35 -3.86
CA LEU A 175 -4.90 17.86 -4.53
C LEU A 175 -5.27 19.29 -4.09
N LEU A 176 -5.09 19.60 -2.82
CA LEU A 176 -5.25 20.95 -2.27
C LEU A 176 -4.13 21.92 -2.71
N GLN A 177 -3.05 21.40 -3.30
CA GLN A 177 -1.82 22.15 -3.54
C GLN A 177 -1.35 22.87 -2.25
N ASN A 178 -1.43 22.14 -1.13
CA ASN A 178 -1.15 22.72 0.18
C ASN A 178 0.32 23.11 0.32
N ASP A 179 1.22 22.31 -0.25
CA ASP A 179 2.65 22.56 -0.30
C ASP A 179 3.25 22.06 -1.63
N THR A 180 4.59 22.15 -1.78
CA THR A 180 5.27 21.63 -2.97
C THR A 180 5.28 20.10 -2.98
N PRO A 181 5.29 19.45 -4.16
CA PRO A 181 5.38 18.00 -4.25
C PRO A 181 6.60 17.43 -3.51
N GLU A 182 7.73 18.13 -3.58
CA GLU A 182 8.99 17.72 -2.92
C GLU A 182 8.83 17.74 -1.38
N TRP A 183 8.14 18.74 -0.84
CA TRP A 183 7.89 18.82 0.59
C TRP A 183 6.94 17.69 1.05
N ILE A 184 5.86 17.45 0.31
CA ILE A 184 4.90 16.38 0.61
C ILE A 184 5.61 15.01 0.58
N ALA A 185 6.47 14.76 -0.39
CA ALA A 185 7.27 13.54 -0.47
C ALA A 185 8.23 13.39 0.74
N ARG A 186 8.87 14.49 1.18
CA ARG A 186 9.72 14.49 2.39
C ARG A 186 8.92 14.26 3.66
N PHE A 187 7.74 14.86 3.78
CA PHE A 187 6.82 14.62 4.90
C PHE A 187 6.43 13.14 4.97
N GLN A 188 6.03 12.54 3.84
CA GLN A 188 5.71 11.13 3.78
C GLN A 188 6.91 10.25 4.16
N TYR A 189 8.09 10.54 3.60
CA TYR A 189 9.32 9.79 3.91
C TYR A 189 9.69 9.88 5.39
N PHE A 190 9.60 11.09 5.98
CA PHE A 190 9.89 11.31 7.40
C PHE A 190 9.04 10.40 8.29
N TYR A 191 7.75 10.34 8.07
CA TYR A 191 6.86 9.51 8.90
C TYR A 191 6.97 8.02 8.60
N LYS A 192 7.27 7.63 7.38
CA LYS A 192 7.50 6.21 7.02
C LYS A 192 8.81 5.66 7.58
N VAL A 193 9.87 6.43 7.51
CA VAL A 193 11.22 5.99 7.89
C VAL A 193 11.48 6.23 9.37
N GLY A 194 10.95 7.33 9.92
CA GLY A 194 11.15 7.76 11.29
C GLY A 194 12.47 8.50 11.51
N LEU A 195 12.46 9.44 12.45
CA LEU A 195 13.59 10.33 12.73
C LEU A 195 14.90 9.58 13.05
N ALA A 196 14.81 8.49 13.80
CA ALA A 196 15.98 7.69 14.17
C ALA A 196 16.74 7.15 12.96
N LYS A 197 16.03 6.72 11.91
CA LYS A 197 16.66 6.23 10.67
C LYS A 197 17.16 7.37 9.77
N LEU A 198 16.55 8.54 9.83
CA LEU A 198 17.01 9.70 9.06
C LEU A 198 18.35 10.26 9.56
N SER A 199 18.69 10.06 10.83
CA SER A 199 19.98 10.46 11.42
C SER A 199 21.12 9.48 11.12
N LEU A 200 20.83 8.30 10.57
CA LEU A 200 21.86 7.35 10.16
C LEU A 200 22.54 7.81 8.87
N PRO A 201 23.87 7.56 8.72
CA PRO A 201 24.53 7.79 7.45
C PRO A 201 23.80 7.07 6.33
N GLN A 202 23.41 7.79 5.29
CA GLN A 202 22.78 7.17 4.13
C GLN A 202 23.79 6.29 3.40
N PRO A 203 23.46 5.04 3.08
CA PRO A 203 24.38 4.19 2.35
C PRO A 203 24.66 4.79 0.97
N ARG A 204 25.91 4.76 0.56
CA ARG A 204 26.34 5.25 -0.77
C ARG A 204 25.64 4.52 -1.92
N PHE A 205 25.31 3.25 -1.71
CA PHE A 205 24.62 2.39 -2.68
C PHE A 205 23.33 1.83 -2.06
N LYS A 206 22.30 1.73 -2.89
CA LYS A 206 21.07 1.00 -2.54
C LYS A 206 21.14 -0.37 -3.22
N PHE A 207 21.02 -1.44 -2.43
CA PHE A 207 20.83 -2.78 -3.00
C PHE A 207 19.51 -2.79 -3.77
N ASN A 208 19.56 -3.20 -5.03
CA ASN A 208 18.41 -3.10 -5.94
C ASN A 208 17.86 -4.47 -6.32
N THR A 209 18.71 -5.40 -6.72
CA THR A 209 18.29 -6.69 -7.27
C THR A 209 19.41 -7.71 -7.28
N VAL A 210 19.06 -8.98 -7.32
CA VAL A 210 19.96 -10.08 -7.67
C VAL A 210 19.75 -10.44 -9.14
N GLY A 211 20.82 -10.50 -9.92
CA GLY A 211 20.79 -10.99 -11.30
C GLY A 211 21.13 -12.49 -11.34
N LEU A 212 20.29 -13.28 -11.99
CA LEU A 212 20.52 -14.69 -12.26
C LEU A 212 20.77 -14.88 -13.75
N PHE A 213 21.90 -15.53 -14.10
CA PHE A 213 22.27 -15.78 -15.48
C PHE A 213 21.78 -17.15 -15.92
N THR A 214 20.79 -17.15 -16.81
CA THR A 214 20.01 -18.33 -17.18
C THR A 214 20.48 -18.92 -18.51
N THR A 215 20.29 -20.22 -18.67
CA THR A 215 20.42 -20.92 -19.96
C THR A 215 19.14 -20.83 -20.78
N ASN A 216 17.97 -20.79 -20.08
CA ASN A 216 16.65 -20.72 -20.70
C ASN A 216 15.69 -19.94 -19.78
N ASN A 217 15.38 -18.70 -20.14
CA ASN A 217 14.48 -17.84 -19.37
C ASN A 217 13.12 -18.49 -19.13
N LYS A 218 12.52 -19.12 -20.15
CA LYS A 218 11.20 -19.71 -20.01
C LYS A 218 11.16 -20.79 -18.92
N THR A 219 12.13 -21.70 -18.93
CA THR A 219 12.22 -22.77 -17.93
C THR A 219 12.41 -22.19 -16.53
N THR A 220 13.25 -21.16 -16.40
CA THR A 220 13.50 -20.51 -15.12
C THR A 220 12.29 -19.71 -14.65
N VAL A 221 11.64 -18.96 -15.54
CA VAL A 221 10.37 -18.25 -15.21
C VAL A 221 9.29 -19.22 -14.76
N ASP A 222 9.09 -20.30 -15.52
CA ASP A 222 8.09 -21.33 -15.18
C ASP A 222 8.37 -21.92 -13.77
N PHE A 223 9.65 -22.18 -13.45
CA PHE A 223 10.04 -22.67 -12.12
C PHE A 223 9.76 -21.63 -11.02
N TYR A 224 10.30 -20.41 -11.16
CA TYR A 224 10.15 -19.38 -10.12
C TYR A 224 8.68 -18.98 -9.90
N THR A 225 7.88 -18.98 -10.96
CA THR A 225 6.45 -18.68 -10.85
C THR A 225 5.67 -19.82 -10.19
N ASN A 226 5.83 -21.05 -10.69
CA ASN A 226 4.98 -22.17 -10.29
C ASN A 226 5.43 -22.86 -9.00
N ALA A 227 6.75 -22.87 -8.72
CA ALA A 227 7.30 -23.48 -7.52
C ALA A 227 7.43 -22.50 -6.35
N LEU A 228 7.85 -21.25 -6.61
CA LEU A 228 8.24 -20.31 -5.57
C LEU A 228 7.29 -19.10 -5.44
N GLY A 229 6.26 -18.99 -6.30
CA GLY A 229 5.25 -17.95 -6.23
C GLY A 229 5.71 -16.55 -6.66
N PHE A 230 6.80 -16.44 -7.42
CA PHE A 230 7.19 -15.17 -8.01
C PHE A 230 6.18 -14.74 -9.08
N THR A 231 6.06 -13.44 -9.27
CA THR A 231 5.21 -12.83 -10.30
C THR A 231 6.07 -12.09 -11.34
N THR A 232 5.60 -12.04 -12.57
CA THR A 232 6.25 -11.32 -13.66
C THR A 232 5.21 -10.84 -14.66
N SER A 233 5.50 -9.75 -15.38
CA SER A 233 4.75 -9.29 -16.56
C SER A 233 5.41 -9.69 -17.88
N TRP A 234 6.41 -10.57 -17.86
CA TRP A 234 7.13 -11.02 -19.05
C TRP A 234 6.20 -11.77 -20.01
N ASP A 235 6.22 -11.36 -21.28
CA ASP A 235 5.39 -11.92 -22.35
C ASP A 235 6.10 -12.98 -23.21
N GLY A 236 7.37 -13.30 -22.90
CA GLY A 236 8.18 -14.26 -23.60
C GLY A 236 9.12 -13.67 -24.66
N GLU A 237 9.04 -12.36 -24.94
CA GLU A 237 9.80 -11.72 -26.03
C GLU A 237 11.03 -10.95 -25.56
N GLN A 238 10.96 -10.30 -24.39
CA GLN A 238 12.10 -9.51 -23.90
C GLN A 238 13.23 -10.42 -23.41
N PRO A 239 14.49 -10.05 -23.67
CA PRO A 239 15.64 -10.87 -23.27
C PRO A 239 15.80 -10.91 -21.74
N ASN A 240 15.47 -9.84 -21.03
CA ASN A 240 15.57 -9.75 -19.59
C ASN A 240 14.19 -9.93 -18.97
N VAL A 241 14.13 -10.66 -17.85
CA VAL A 241 12.89 -10.89 -17.13
C VAL A 241 13.00 -10.33 -15.71
N GLU A 242 12.13 -9.40 -15.36
CA GLU A 242 11.96 -8.98 -13.97
C GLU A 242 10.94 -9.88 -13.28
N MET A 243 11.31 -10.40 -12.11
CA MET A 243 10.44 -11.23 -11.26
C MET A 243 10.39 -10.68 -9.84
N PHE A 244 9.24 -10.75 -9.23
CA PHE A 244 8.98 -10.14 -7.92
C PHE A 244 8.40 -11.16 -6.94
N LEU A 245 8.89 -11.12 -5.69
CA LEU A 245 8.31 -11.81 -4.53
C LEU A 245 8.12 -10.76 -3.42
N GLY A 246 6.88 -10.26 -3.26
CA GLY A 246 6.62 -9.07 -2.45
C GLY A 246 7.41 -7.87 -2.97
N ASP A 247 8.17 -7.21 -2.11
CA ASP A 247 9.03 -6.06 -2.47
C ASP A 247 10.41 -6.48 -3.01
N ASN A 248 10.74 -7.76 -3.00
CA ASN A 248 12.02 -8.27 -3.49
C ASN A 248 11.97 -8.51 -4.99
N ARG A 249 13.04 -8.10 -5.68
CA ARG A 249 13.20 -8.26 -7.11
C ARG A 249 14.41 -9.10 -7.46
N ILE A 250 14.23 -10.02 -8.41
CA ILE A 250 15.32 -10.65 -9.15
C ILE A 250 15.20 -10.30 -10.63
N ILE A 251 16.30 -10.36 -11.37
CA ILE A 251 16.31 -10.21 -12.81
C ILE A 251 16.97 -11.43 -13.44
N LEU A 252 16.30 -12.04 -14.40
CA LEU A 252 16.87 -13.11 -15.21
C LEU A 252 17.50 -12.52 -16.45
N PHE A 253 18.72 -12.95 -16.75
CA PHE A 253 19.49 -12.49 -17.89
C PHE A 253 20.05 -13.69 -18.65
N PRO A 254 19.75 -13.88 -19.96
CA PRO A 254 20.35 -14.96 -20.74
C PRO A 254 21.87 -14.85 -20.76
N ARG A 255 22.56 -15.93 -20.50
CA ARG A 255 24.04 -15.99 -20.51
C ARG A 255 24.64 -15.47 -21.83
N SER A 256 24.04 -15.85 -22.96
CA SER A 256 24.42 -15.40 -24.29
C SER A 256 24.35 -13.89 -24.47
N ASP A 257 23.26 -13.29 -23.98
CA ASP A 257 22.99 -11.87 -24.18
C ASP A 257 23.89 -11.01 -23.27
N PHE A 258 24.15 -11.49 -22.05
CA PHE A 258 25.09 -10.84 -21.14
C PHE A 258 26.52 -10.88 -21.67
N GLU A 259 26.98 -12.00 -22.24
CA GLU A 259 28.26 -12.13 -22.89
C GLU A 259 28.37 -11.23 -24.13
N ALA A 260 27.31 -11.15 -24.94
CA ALA A 260 27.29 -10.24 -26.10
C ALA A 260 27.34 -8.78 -25.68
N MET A 261 26.59 -8.40 -24.64
CA MET A 261 26.53 -7.03 -24.09
C MET A 261 27.90 -6.60 -23.54
N THR A 262 28.59 -7.49 -22.80
CA THR A 262 29.83 -7.15 -22.11
C THR A 262 31.09 -7.36 -22.99
N GLY A 263 30.95 -8.09 -24.09
CA GLY A 263 32.08 -8.51 -24.93
C GLY A 263 33.02 -9.52 -24.25
N HIS A 264 32.60 -10.11 -23.14
CA HIS A 264 33.39 -11.07 -22.36
C HIS A 264 32.70 -12.45 -22.33
N LYS A 265 33.53 -13.49 -22.30
CA LYS A 265 33.09 -14.86 -22.00
C LYS A 265 33.24 -15.11 -20.52
N PHE A 266 32.20 -15.67 -19.92
CA PHE A 266 32.14 -16.03 -18.49
C PHE A 266 32.21 -17.54 -18.32
N GLN A 267 32.73 -17.97 -17.18
CA GLN A 267 32.63 -19.35 -16.75
C GLN A 267 31.37 -19.50 -15.88
N TYR A 268 30.46 -20.30 -16.34
CA TYR A 268 29.27 -20.66 -15.57
C TYR A 268 29.47 -22.05 -14.97
N PRO A 269 29.13 -22.26 -13.68
CA PRO A 269 29.28 -23.56 -13.07
C PRO A 269 28.36 -24.60 -13.76
N GLU A 270 28.87 -25.81 -13.89
CA GLU A 270 28.07 -26.96 -14.28
C GLU A 270 27.49 -27.62 -13.03
N GLY A 271 26.20 -28.00 -13.06
CA GLY A 271 25.51 -28.60 -11.91
C GLY A 271 25.11 -27.59 -10.86
N ILE A 272 25.21 -27.98 -9.57
CA ILE A 272 24.76 -27.16 -8.44
C ILE A 272 25.80 -26.08 -8.13
N ASN A 273 25.34 -24.81 -8.09
CA ASN A 273 26.17 -23.64 -7.82
C ASN A 273 26.07 -23.26 -6.33
N GLY A 274 27.13 -23.45 -5.58
CA GLY A 274 27.22 -23.11 -4.16
C GLY A 274 27.85 -21.75 -3.85
N THR A 275 27.94 -20.82 -4.80
CA THR A 275 28.56 -19.50 -4.59
C THR A 275 27.60 -18.50 -3.94
N VAL A 276 26.31 -18.57 -4.29
CA VAL A 276 25.24 -17.72 -3.81
C VAL A 276 24.00 -18.58 -3.60
N GLU A 277 23.20 -18.24 -2.61
CA GLU A 277 21.89 -18.83 -2.40
C GLU A 277 20.80 -17.75 -2.32
N LEU A 278 19.58 -18.14 -2.63
CA LEU A 278 18.36 -17.38 -2.28
C LEU A 278 17.74 -18.06 -1.06
N SER A 279 17.60 -17.35 0.05
CA SER A 279 16.96 -17.88 1.26
C SER A 279 15.51 -17.35 1.34
N LEU A 280 14.57 -18.28 1.51
CA LEU A 280 13.12 -18.03 1.56
C LEU A 280 12.56 -18.55 2.87
N ASP A 281 11.87 -17.71 3.61
CA ASP A 281 11.18 -18.10 4.83
C ASP A 281 9.73 -18.51 4.55
N VAL A 282 9.28 -19.54 5.26
CA VAL A 282 7.89 -19.98 5.32
C VAL A 282 7.36 -19.97 6.75
N ALA A 283 6.05 -20.03 6.94
CA ALA A 283 5.43 -19.74 8.24
C ALA A 283 5.62 -20.87 9.27
N SER A 284 5.91 -22.13 8.87
CA SER A 284 6.05 -23.26 9.81
C SER A 284 6.93 -24.38 9.26
N PHE A 285 7.35 -25.29 10.14
CA PHE A 285 8.08 -26.52 9.77
C PHE A 285 7.31 -27.36 8.75
N ALA A 286 6.00 -27.48 8.93
CA ALA A 286 5.16 -28.24 8.00
C ALA A 286 5.16 -27.63 6.59
N GLU A 287 5.28 -26.30 6.49
CA GLU A 287 5.38 -25.62 5.21
C GLU A 287 6.75 -25.80 4.55
N VAL A 288 7.83 -25.94 5.32
CA VAL A 288 9.16 -26.31 4.76
C VAL A 288 9.06 -27.63 4.00
N ASP A 289 8.45 -28.66 4.63
CA ASP A 289 8.29 -29.98 4.02
C ASP A 289 7.43 -29.92 2.75
N LYS A 290 6.32 -29.19 2.82
CA LYS A 290 5.37 -29.02 1.72
C LYS A 290 6.01 -28.28 0.53
N GLU A 291 6.72 -27.20 0.79
CA GLU A 291 7.32 -26.39 -0.27
C GLU A 291 8.57 -27.04 -0.87
N TYR A 292 9.30 -27.85 -0.11
CA TYR A 292 10.33 -28.73 -0.67
C TYR A 292 9.75 -29.69 -1.72
N GLU A 293 8.68 -30.43 -1.37
CA GLU A 293 8.03 -31.35 -2.30
C GLU A 293 7.41 -30.59 -3.50
N ASN A 294 6.90 -29.38 -3.27
CA ASN A 294 6.40 -28.50 -4.32
C ASN A 294 7.50 -28.11 -5.31
N ALA A 295 8.66 -27.68 -4.82
CA ALA A 295 9.79 -27.31 -5.65
C ALA A 295 10.29 -28.48 -6.53
N LEU A 296 10.38 -29.69 -5.94
CA LEU A 296 10.78 -30.89 -6.69
C LEU A 296 9.78 -31.23 -7.82
N ARG A 297 8.47 -31.11 -7.57
CA ARG A 297 7.44 -31.32 -8.61
C ARG A 297 7.56 -30.37 -9.78
N HIS A 298 8.12 -29.17 -9.54
CA HIS A 298 8.32 -28.14 -10.55
C HIS A 298 9.73 -28.12 -11.15
N GLY A 299 10.53 -29.17 -10.90
CA GLY A 299 11.81 -29.40 -11.58
C GLY A 299 13.05 -28.97 -10.82
N ALA A 300 12.93 -28.60 -9.54
CA ALA A 300 14.11 -28.41 -8.70
C ALA A 300 14.86 -29.73 -8.49
N LYS A 301 16.16 -29.61 -8.27
CA LYS A 301 17.00 -30.73 -7.83
C LYS A 301 17.14 -30.70 -6.31
N SER A 302 16.94 -31.86 -5.64
CA SER A 302 17.21 -31.99 -4.21
C SER A 302 18.70 -31.78 -3.90
N VAL A 303 19.00 -30.95 -2.91
CA VAL A 303 20.35 -30.75 -2.37
C VAL A 303 20.41 -31.24 -0.91
N LEU A 304 19.50 -30.77 -0.07
CA LEU A 304 19.31 -31.23 1.31
C LEU A 304 17.80 -31.38 1.57
N PRO A 305 17.30 -32.60 1.90
CA PRO A 305 15.89 -32.73 2.26
C PRO A 305 15.59 -32.01 3.59
N PRO A 306 14.30 -31.74 3.90
CA PRO A 306 13.91 -31.05 5.12
C PRO A 306 14.51 -31.65 6.37
N THR A 307 15.31 -30.86 7.09
CA THR A 307 16.06 -31.24 8.27
C THR A 307 15.85 -30.20 9.37
N THR A 308 15.63 -30.66 10.61
CA THR A 308 15.62 -29.76 11.76
C THR A 308 17.03 -29.67 12.33
N GLU A 309 17.59 -28.49 12.26
CA GLU A 309 18.96 -28.19 12.63
C GLU A 309 19.13 -27.99 14.16
N PRO A 310 20.33 -28.19 14.71
CA PRO A 310 20.56 -28.06 16.15
C PRO A 310 20.26 -26.66 16.72
N TRP A 311 20.27 -25.63 15.88
CA TRP A 311 19.93 -24.25 16.27
C TRP A 311 18.43 -23.93 16.22
N GLY A 312 17.56 -24.92 15.94
CA GLY A 312 16.11 -24.79 16.01
C GLY A 312 15.43 -24.36 14.72
N GLN A 313 16.14 -24.30 13.61
CA GLN A 313 15.57 -24.05 12.28
C GLN A 313 15.23 -25.39 11.62
N ARG A 314 14.07 -25.50 10.98
CA ARG A 314 13.83 -26.51 9.97
C ARG A 314 14.12 -25.91 8.61
N THR A 315 15.02 -26.54 7.85
CA THR A 315 15.47 -26.03 6.55
C THR A 315 15.61 -27.15 5.53
N CYS A 316 15.51 -26.80 4.27
CA CYS A 316 15.88 -27.65 3.13
C CYS A 316 16.60 -26.84 2.08
N TYR A 317 17.36 -27.51 1.22
CA TYR A 317 18.01 -26.89 0.07
C TYR A 317 17.58 -27.61 -1.21
N VAL A 318 17.23 -26.79 -2.21
CA VAL A 318 16.98 -27.24 -3.58
C VAL A 318 17.87 -26.44 -4.53
N ALA A 319 18.03 -26.92 -5.75
CA ALA A 319 18.64 -26.13 -6.82
C ALA A 319 17.62 -25.89 -7.92
N ASP A 320 17.62 -24.67 -8.46
CA ASP A 320 16.80 -24.30 -9.61
C ASP A 320 17.25 -25.02 -10.91
N PRO A 321 16.55 -24.85 -12.05
CA PRO A 321 16.93 -25.47 -13.32
C PRO A 321 18.38 -25.18 -13.79
N ASP A 322 18.90 -24.00 -13.46
CA ASP A 322 20.27 -23.57 -13.77
C ASP A 322 21.31 -23.95 -12.71
N GLY A 323 20.87 -24.56 -11.60
CA GLY A 323 21.70 -25.04 -10.51
C GLY A 323 21.95 -24.06 -9.38
N ASN A 324 21.24 -22.93 -9.32
CA ASN A 324 21.38 -21.97 -8.23
C ASN A 324 20.71 -22.49 -6.95
N LEU A 325 21.38 -22.33 -5.81
CA LEU A 325 20.88 -22.80 -4.52
C LEU A 325 19.73 -21.96 -4.01
N ILE A 326 18.72 -22.63 -3.47
CA ILE A 326 17.57 -22.02 -2.80
C ILE A 326 17.41 -22.74 -1.47
N GLU A 327 17.49 -21.99 -0.38
CA GLU A 327 17.10 -22.41 0.96
C GLU A 327 15.61 -22.11 1.18
N ILE A 328 14.89 -23.06 1.80
CA ILE A 328 13.53 -22.82 2.31
C ILE A 328 13.56 -23.20 3.79
N GLY A 329 13.27 -22.25 4.67
CA GLY A 329 13.43 -22.43 6.12
C GLY A 329 12.32 -21.83 6.96
N SER A 330 12.24 -22.30 8.22
CA SER A 330 11.38 -21.74 9.27
C SER A 330 11.98 -21.98 10.64
N PHE A 331 11.72 -21.06 11.59
CA PHE A 331 11.98 -21.22 13.02
C PHE A 331 10.71 -21.51 13.82
N VAL A 332 9.57 -21.70 13.17
CA VAL A 332 8.27 -21.91 13.80
C VAL A 332 7.83 -23.37 13.57
N GLU A 333 7.55 -24.07 14.66
CA GLU A 333 7.01 -25.44 14.62
C GLU A 333 5.59 -25.52 14.07
#